data_c8c38e13892a3f959c7e55b7273df2a3
#
_entry.id   c8c38e13892a3f959c7e55b7273df2a3
#
_cell.length_a   1.000
_cell.length_b   1.000
_cell.length_c   1.000
_cell.angle_alpha   90.00
_cell.angle_beta   90.00
_cell.angle_gamma   90.00
#
_symmetry.space_group_name_H-M   'P 1'
#
loop_
_entity.id
_entity.type
_entity.pdbx_description
1 polymer ?
#
loop_
_entity_poly.entity_id
_entity_poly.type
_entity_poly.pdbx_seq_one_letter_code
_entity_poly.pdbx_strand_id
1 'polypeptide(L)'
;MQQQLLPGDPFPWRGSCAPGGPDDGFDTLAAGRYAVVCFLGPASGGDPAVAAMLAEVKRRKDVFDDRHAAFFAVSADPADEASGRLAEDLPGFRPLRDPGFAAAAQCGLVERRGSVGGPAVRRCAFVLDPGLRVLAVLPLAEPAAFAERLIALLAGLPPPARAALPAPVLMLPRVFEPDLCRVLIEAFERSGGGGAGEGRKRRRRDCLLLDEALRGAVRQRIERRVAPMIRRAFQFEATRLERYLVACYDAAEGGHFRVHRDDTAGPGVAHRRFAVTINLNAEDYEGGDLAFPEFGPQTYRAPTGGAAVFSCSLLHEARPVTSGRRFAFLPFLYDEAAQKLRERHLELAAAS
;
A
#
# COMPACT_ATOMS: atom_id res chain seq x y z
N MET A 1 24.46 13.29 4.99
CA MET A 1 23.97 13.02 3.59
C MET A 1 23.54 11.56 3.54
N GLN A 2 22.36 11.30 3.02
CA GLN A 2 21.90 9.92 2.85
C GLN A 2 22.72 9.28 1.71
N GLN A 3 23.14 8.05 1.90
CA GLN A 3 23.87 7.29 0.89
C GLN A 3 22.90 6.92 -0.25
N GLN A 4 23.40 6.88 -1.50
CA GLN A 4 22.60 6.41 -2.62
C GLN A 4 22.12 4.98 -2.38
N LEU A 5 20.87 4.70 -2.72
CA LEU A 5 20.31 3.35 -2.66
C LEU A 5 21.05 2.40 -3.61
N LEU A 6 21.23 1.18 -3.15
CA LEU A 6 21.93 0.08 -3.86
C LEU A 6 20.95 -1.07 -4.14
N PRO A 7 21.27 -1.99 -5.07
CA PRO A 7 20.51 -3.21 -5.23
C PRO A 7 20.35 -3.98 -3.91
N GLY A 8 19.10 -4.38 -3.59
CA GLY A 8 18.69 -4.99 -2.34
C GLY A 8 18.07 -4.04 -1.32
N ASP A 9 18.32 -2.73 -1.42
CA ASP A 9 17.72 -1.75 -0.52
C ASP A 9 16.21 -1.62 -0.76
N PRO A 10 15.40 -1.42 0.31
CA PRO A 10 13.99 -1.04 0.14
C PRO A 10 13.89 0.38 -0.39
N PHE A 11 13.04 0.59 -1.39
CA PHE A 11 12.80 1.93 -1.93
C PHE A 11 11.92 2.74 -0.97
N PRO A 12 12.27 4.02 -0.68
CA PRO A 12 11.50 4.86 0.24
C PRO A 12 10.17 5.28 -0.40
N TRP A 13 9.09 4.62 -0.02
CA TRP A 13 7.75 4.87 -0.56
C TRP A 13 6.91 5.87 0.26
N ARG A 14 7.31 6.17 1.49
CA ARG A 14 6.57 7.11 2.37
C ARG A 14 6.91 8.56 2.07
N GLY A 15 5.89 9.37 1.81
CA GLY A 15 6.02 10.82 1.69
C GLY A 15 6.54 11.33 0.34
N SER A 16 6.62 10.49 -0.67
CA SER A 16 7.17 10.86 -1.98
C SER A 16 6.08 10.93 -3.05
N CYS A 17 6.01 12.05 -3.75
CA CYS A 17 5.49 12.20 -5.10
C CYS A 17 4.16 11.51 -5.42
N ALA A 18 3.03 12.07 -5.00
CA ALA A 18 1.73 11.59 -5.42
C ALA A 18 1.18 12.44 -6.59
N PRO A 19 0.73 11.85 -7.70
CA PRO A 19 0.16 12.61 -8.81
C PRO A 19 -1.25 13.16 -8.54
N GLY A 20 -1.98 12.68 -7.56
CA GLY A 20 -3.42 12.91 -7.50
C GLY A 20 -4.03 13.20 -6.13
N GLY A 21 -3.26 13.27 -5.05
CA GLY A 21 -3.78 13.52 -3.71
C GLY A 21 -3.29 12.51 -2.66
N PRO A 22 -3.70 12.67 -1.40
CA PRO A 22 -3.20 11.85 -0.28
C PRO A 22 -3.55 10.36 -0.39
N ASP A 23 -4.38 10.01 -1.34
CA ASP A 23 -4.93 8.66 -1.50
C ASP A 23 -4.24 7.79 -2.56
N ASP A 24 -3.43 8.39 -3.45
CA ASP A 24 -2.74 7.67 -4.52
C ASP A 24 -1.21 7.70 -4.30
N GLY A 25 -0.76 7.10 -3.19
CA GLY A 25 0.66 6.98 -2.91
C GLY A 25 1.41 6.20 -3.99
N PHE A 26 2.69 6.54 -4.21
CA PHE A 26 3.57 5.84 -5.16
C PHE A 26 3.52 4.31 -4.99
N ASP A 27 3.55 3.84 -3.75
CA ASP A 27 3.49 2.42 -3.40
C ASP A 27 2.21 1.72 -3.89
N THR A 28 1.06 2.40 -3.80
CA THR A 28 -0.22 1.90 -4.31
C THR A 28 -0.20 1.73 -5.83
N LEU A 29 0.50 2.63 -6.52
CA LEU A 29 0.61 2.61 -7.99
C LEU A 29 1.69 1.66 -8.50
N ALA A 30 2.71 1.38 -7.73
CA ALA A 30 3.92 0.66 -8.14
C ALA A 30 3.93 -0.81 -7.74
N ALA A 31 3.42 -1.18 -6.56
CA ALA A 31 3.54 -2.53 -6.01
C ALA A 31 2.87 -3.62 -6.85
N GLY A 32 3.42 -4.84 -6.77
CA GLY A 32 2.90 -6.01 -7.46
C GLY A 32 3.39 -6.18 -8.90
N ARG A 33 4.18 -5.24 -9.40
CA ARG A 33 4.83 -5.27 -10.72
C ARG A 33 6.25 -4.70 -10.63
N TYR A 34 7.04 -4.83 -11.68
CA TYR A 34 8.30 -4.09 -11.73
C TYR A 34 8.01 -2.59 -11.88
N ALA A 35 8.74 -1.76 -11.15
CA ALA A 35 8.59 -0.31 -11.23
C ALA A 35 9.92 0.34 -11.60
N VAL A 36 9.91 1.25 -12.57
CA VAL A 36 11.05 2.06 -12.94
C VAL A 36 10.82 3.47 -12.44
N VAL A 37 11.62 3.94 -11.48
CA VAL A 37 11.53 5.31 -10.96
C VAL A 37 12.71 6.11 -11.50
N CYS A 38 12.45 6.93 -12.51
CA CYS A 38 13.45 7.69 -13.23
C CYS A 38 13.49 9.15 -12.79
N PHE A 39 14.54 9.55 -12.10
CA PHE A 39 14.80 10.94 -11.70
C PHE A 39 15.45 11.72 -12.85
N LEU A 40 14.69 12.62 -13.45
CA LEU A 40 15.09 13.39 -14.62
C LEU A 40 15.95 14.62 -14.24
N GLY A 41 15.90 15.06 -12.99
CA GLY A 41 16.55 16.26 -12.50
C GLY A 41 15.81 17.55 -12.90
N PRO A 42 16.31 18.74 -12.50
CA PRO A 42 15.62 20.01 -12.71
C PRO A 42 15.66 20.54 -14.14
N ALA A 43 16.45 19.95 -15.02
CA ALA A 43 16.63 20.40 -16.40
C ALA A 43 15.95 19.49 -17.44
N SER A 44 14.93 18.73 -17.03
CA SER A 44 14.26 17.77 -17.90
C SER A 44 13.52 18.43 -19.07
N GLY A 45 13.05 19.66 -18.89
CA GLY A 45 12.11 20.31 -19.79
C GLY A 45 12.66 20.77 -21.15
N GLY A 46 13.95 20.75 -21.36
CA GLY A 46 14.56 21.26 -22.62
C GLY A 46 15.54 20.28 -23.27
N ASP A 47 15.78 19.12 -22.72
CA ASP A 47 16.72 18.11 -23.22
C ASP A 47 16.07 17.22 -24.29
N PRO A 48 16.37 17.41 -25.61
CA PRO A 48 15.76 16.63 -26.68
C PRO A 48 16.03 15.11 -26.55
N ALA A 49 17.18 14.75 -25.99
CA ALA A 49 17.55 13.33 -25.81
C ALA A 49 16.69 12.68 -24.72
N VAL A 50 16.38 13.41 -23.64
CA VAL A 50 15.43 12.95 -22.61
C VAL A 50 14.03 12.84 -23.19
N ALA A 51 13.58 13.82 -23.98
CA ALA A 51 12.27 13.78 -24.63
C ALA A 51 12.15 12.55 -25.57
N ALA A 52 13.17 12.27 -26.38
CA ALA A 52 13.20 11.10 -27.25
C ALA A 52 13.18 9.79 -26.46
N MET A 53 13.92 9.70 -25.37
CA MET A 53 13.92 8.54 -24.45
C MET A 53 12.55 8.31 -23.83
N LEU A 54 11.88 9.37 -23.36
CA LEU A 54 10.53 9.26 -22.80
C LEU A 54 9.49 8.84 -23.85
N ALA A 55 9.63 9.35 -25.10
CA ALA A 55 8.77 8.93 -26.20
C ALA A 55 8.96 7.44 -26.53
N GLU A 56 10.20 6.94 -26.51
CA GLU A 56 10.48 5.51 -26.69
C GLU A 56 9.86 4.68 -25.56
N VAL A 57 9.99 5.06 -24.30
CA VAL A 57 9.36 4.39 -23.15
C VAL A 57 7.84 4.34 -23.31
N LYS A 58 7.20 5.45 -23.68
CA LYS A 58 5.75 5.52 -23.90
C LYS A 58 5.29 4.62 -25.04
N ARG A 59 6.08 4.46 -26.08
CA ARG A 59 5.79 3.61 -27.25
C ARG A 59 5.84 2.11 -26.88
N ARG A 60 6.62 1.73 -25.87
CA ARG A 60 6.85 0.31 -25.48
C ARG A 60 5.78 -0.21 -24.53
N LYS A 61 4.51 -0.19 -24.97
CA LYS A 61 3.36 -0.74 -24.25
C LYS A 61 3.40 -2.27 -24.06
N ASP A 62 4.24 -2.94 -24.81
CA ASP A 62 4.56 -4.36 -24.65
C ASP A 62 5.38 -4.65 -23.38
N VAL A 63 6.13 -3.67 -22.88
CA VAL A 63 6.94 -3.74 -21.65
C VAL A 63 6.24 -3.02 -20.50
N PHE A 64 5.76 -1.79 -20.75
CA PHE A 64 5.11 -0.94 -19.77
C PHE A 64 3.58 -1.04 -19.92
N ASP A 65 3.01 -2.14 -19.46
CA ASP A 65 1.60 -2.53 -19.61
C ASP A 65 0.79 -2.50 -18.30
N ASP A 66 1.40 -2.01 -17.20
CA ASP A 66 0.86 -2.04 -15.84
C ASP A 66 0.66 -3.43 -15.23
N ARG A 67 1.03 -4.49 -15.95
CA ARG A 67 1.01 -5.87 -15.47
C ARG A 67 2.42 -6.40 -15.23
N HIS A 68 3.30 -6.22 -16.22
CA HIS A 68 4.71 -6.57 -16.11
C HIS A 68 5.50 -5.43 -15.47
N ALA A 69 5.45 -4.24 -16.06
CA ALA A 69 6.18 -3.08 -15.55
C ALA A 69 5.38 -1.77 -15.68
N ALA A 70 5.77 -0.78 -14.87
CA ALA A 70 5.35 0.62 -14.98
C ALA A 70 6.55 1.55 -14.87
N PHE A 71 6.50 2.67 -15.58
CA PHE A 71 7.53 3.71 -15.59
C PHE A 71 7.01 4.98 -14.91
N PHE A 72 7.76 5.46 -13.94
CA PHE A 72 7.49 6.67 -13.18
C PHE A 72 8.56 7.71 -13.48
N ALA A 73 8.19 8.79 -14.17
CA ALA A 73 9.07 9.89 -14.51
C ALA A 73 9.03 10.94 -13.40
N VAL A 74 10.09 11.09 -12.61
CA VAL A 74 10.19 12.05 -11.50
C VAL A 74 10.81 13.34 -11.97
N SER A 75 10.07 14.45 -11.89
CA SER A 75 10.56 15.80 -12.18
C SER A 75 10.41 16.74 -11.00
N ALA A 76 11.38 17.62 -10.82
CA ALA A 76 11.33 18.73 -9.88
C ALA A 76 10.96 20.07 -10.58
N ASP A 77 10.80 20.09 -11.91
CA ASP A 77 10.50 21.28 -12.70
C ASP A 77 8.99 21.52 -12.81
N PRO A 78 8.44 22.60 -12.21
CA PRO A 78 7.02 22.92 -12.36
C PRO A 78 6.57 23.16 -13.80
N ALA A 79 7.50 23.56 -14.68
CA ALA A 79 7.22 23.81 -16.10
C ALA A 79 6.91 22.51 -16.88
N ASP A 80 7.37 21.36 -16.41
CA ASP A 80 7.07 20.07 -17.04
C ASP A 80 5.58 19.73 -16.97
N GLU A 81 4.91 20.10 -15.89
CA GLU A 81 3.47 19.95 -15.76
C GLU A 81 2.71 20.98 -16.60
N ALA A 82 3.05 22.27 -16.42
CA ALA A 82 2.36 23.37 -17.10
C ALA A 82 2.41 23.22 -18.63
N SER A 83 3.50 22.65 -19.17
CA SER A 83 3.69 22.40 -20.60
C SER A 83 3.10 21.10 -21.11
N GLY A 84 2.62 20.21 -20.23
CA GLY A 84 2.15 18.85 -20.58
C GLY A 84 3.25 17.89 -21.04
N ARG A 85 4.53 18.26 -20.93
CA ARG A 85 5.66 17.41 -21.36
C ARG A 85 5.71 16.06 -20.67
N LEU A 86 5.33 16.00 -19.40
CA LEU A 86 5.22 14.78 -18.61
C LEU A 86 3.77 14.35 -18.38
N ALA A 87 2.91 14.50 -19.40
CA ALA A 87 1.54 14.01 -19.32
C ALA A 87 1.51 12.48 -19.10
N GLU A 88 0.57 12.03 -18.29
CA GLU A 88 0.29 10.61 -18.09
C GLU A 88 -0.04 9.92 -19.42
N ASP A 89 0.45 8.69 -19.60
CA ASP A 89 0.19 7.88 -20.80
C ASP A 89 -0.01 6.42 -20.39
N LEU A 90 -1.25 6.09 -20.01
CA LEU A 90 -1.64 4.76 -19.56
C LEU A 90 -1.91 3.79 -20.72
N PRO A 91 -1.67 2.49 -20.50
CA PRO A 91 -1.00 1.93 -19.34
C PRO A 91 0.51 2.22 -19.34
N GLY A 92 1.11 2.14 -18.17
CA GLY A 92 2.55 1.99 -18.00
C GLY A 92 3.37 3.24 -17.78
N PHE A 93 2.90 4.45 -18.05
CA PHE A 93 3.67 5.67 -17.84
C PHE A 93 2.95 6.69 -16.95
N ARG A 94 3.63 7.13 -15.88
CA ARG A 94 3.10 8.11 -14.90
C ARG A 94 4.15 9.15 -14.55
N PRO A 95 3.79 10.45 -14.58
CA PRO A 95 4.64 11.50 -14.03
C PRO A 95 4.52 11.52 -12.51
N LEU A 96 5.62 11.83 -11.83
CA LEU A 96 5.68 12.12 -10.40
C LEU A 96 6.37 13.47 -10.17
N ARG A 97 5.96 14.17 -9.10
CA ARG A 97 6.52 15.49 -8.75
C ARG A 97 7.40 15.39 -7.53
N ASP A 98 8.54 16.06 -7.60
CA ASP A 98 9.46 16.20 -6.47
C ASP A 98 10.02 17.65 -6.37
N PRO A 99 9.13 18.68 -6.21
CA PRO A 99 9.52 20.09 -6.32
C PRO A 99 10.53 20.53 -5.26
N GLY A 100 10.60 19.84 -4.13
CA GLY A 100 11.53 20.10 -3.04
C GLY A 100 12.70 19.12 -2.98
N PHE A 101 12.87 18.25 -3.98
CA PHE A 101 13.88 17.19 -4.01
C PHE A 101 13.80 16.20 -2.81
N ALA A 102 12.63 16.08 -2.19
CA ALA A 102 12.45 15.25 -1.00
C ALA A 102 12.65 13.76 -1.33
N ALA A 103 12.05 13.28 -2.41
CA ALA A 103 12.22 11.90 -2.88
C ALA A 103 13.66 11.66 -3.35
N ALA A 104 14.23 12.58 -4.14
CA ALA A 104 15.61 12.49 -4.56
C ALA A 104 16.58 12.45 -3.38
N ALA A 105 16.34 13.23 -2.33
CA ALA A 105 17.14 13.23 -1.11
C ALA A 105 17.06 11.90 -0.37
N GLN A 106 15.85 11.32 -0.24
CA GLN A 106 15.66 10.00 0.38
C GLN A 106 16.37 8.88 -0.41
N CYS A 107 16.50 9.03 -1.72
CA CYS A 107 17.25 8.10 -2.56
C CYS A 107 18.76 8.37 -2.61
N GLY A 108 19.27 9.40 -1.90
CA GLY A 108 20.67 9.77 -1.89
C GLY A 108 21.16 10.36 -3.21
N LEU A 109 20.28 11.03 -3.96
CA LEU A 109 20.60 11.58 -5.30
C LEU A 109 20.93 13.08 -5.27
N VAL A 110 20.68 13.78 -4.15
CA VAL A 110 20.92 15.22 -4.04
C VAL A 110 22.40 15.50 -3.80
N GLU A 111 23.02 16.23 -4.70
CA GLU A 111 24.40 16.70 -4.59
C GLU A 111 24.40 18.19 -4.17
N ARG A 112 25.18 18.50 -3.14
CA ARG A 112 25.44 19.91 -2.79
C ARG A 112 26.51 20.46 -3.73
N ARG A 113 26.12 21.27 -4.70
CA ARG A 113 27.07 22.14 -5.41
C ARG A 113 27.46 23.27 -4.45
N GLY A 114 28.75 23.66 -4.48
CA GLY A 114 29.28 24.72 -3.62
C GLY A 114 28.48 26.05 -3.73
N SER A 115 28.82 27.05 -2.98
CA SER A 115 28.07 28.26 -2.60
C SER A 115 27.38 29.11 -3.69
N VAL A 116 27.42 28.76 -4.95
CA VAL A 116 26.87 29.56 -6.06
C VAL A 116 25.82 28.81 -6.92
N GLY A 117 25.49 27.54 -6.61
CA GLY A 117 24.51 26.77 -7.37
C GLY A 117 23.49 26.09 -6.46
N GLY A 118 22.21 26.07 -6.86
CA GLY A 118 21.17 25.30 -6.18
C GLY A 118 21.50 23.80 -6.12
N PRO A 119 20.69 22.99 -5.37
CA PRO A 119 20.91 21.54 -5.27
C PRO A 119 20.84 20.90 -6.66
N ALA A 120 21.81 20.05 -6.97
CA ALA A 120 21.80 19.22 -8.17
C ALA A 120 21.30 17.83 -7.84
N VAL A 121 20.53 17.23 -8.73
CA VAL A 121 20.06 15.86 -8.63
C VAL A 121 20.81 15.00 -9.64
N ARG A 122 21.40 13.91 -9.17
CA ARG A 122 22.00 12.90 -10.04
C ARG A 122 20.90 12.20 -10.81
N ARG A 123 20.97 12.29 -12.14
CA ARG A 123 20.00 11.63 -13.02
C ARG A 123 20.24 10.13 -13.07
N CYS A 124 19.26 9.35 -12.63
CA CYS A 124 19.28 7.89 -12.73
C CYS A 124 17.88 7.31 -12.61
N ALA A 125 17.74 6.04 -12.94
CA ALA A 125 16.54 5.28 -12.65
C ALA A 125 16.85 4.14 -11.68
N PHE A 126 15.93 3.92 -10.74
CA PHE A 126 15.85 2.72 -9.95
C PHE A 126 14.86 1.76 -10.60
N VAL A 127 15.30 0.53 -10.86
CA VAL A 127 14.43 -0.57 -11.26
C VAL A 127 14.09 -1.34 -9.99
N LEU A 128 12.80 -1.47 -9.69
CA LEU A 128 12.30 -2.09 -8.47
C LEU A 128 11.60 -3.41 -8.78
N ASP A 129 11.74 -4.37 -7.87
CA ASP A 129 10.94 -5.59 -7.89
C ASP A 129 9.48 -5.34 -7.44
N PRO A 130 8.57 -6.32 -7.56
CA PRO A 130 7.18 -6.18 -7.11
C PRO A 130 7.01 -5.83 -5.63
N GLY A 131 8.01 -6.14 -4.77
CA GLY A 131 8.07 -5.78 -3.35
C GLY A 131 8.71 -4.42 -3.07
N LEU A 132 8.94 -3.60 -4.12
CA LEU A 132 9.55 -2.28 -4.04
C LEU A 132 10.99 -2.28 -3.50
N ARG A 133 11.77 -3.33 -3.78
CA ARG A 133 13.22 -3.35 -3.55
C ARG A 133 13.98 -3.00 -4.81
N VAL A 134 15.09 -2.31 -4.66
CA VAL A 134 15.96 -1.95 -5.77
C VAL A 134 16.60 -3.21 -6.37
N LEU A 135 16.35 -3.48 -7.64
CA LEU A 135 17.02 -4.52 -8.43
C LEU A 135 18.26 -3.97 -9.13
N ALA A 136 18.14 -2.77 -9.71
CA ALA A 136 19.23 -2.13 -10.42
C ALA A 136 19.13 -0.61 -10.31
N VAL A 137 20.28 0.05 -10.43
CA VAL A 137 20.39 1.51 -10.56
C VAL A 137 21.04 1.81 -11.91
N LEU A 138 20.31 2.49 -12.79
CA LEU A 138 20.78 2.80 -14.14
C LEU A 138 21.06 4.31 -14.25
N PRO A 139 22.31 4.75 -14.44
CA PRO A 139 22.63 6.14 -14.71
C PRO A 139 21.97 6.63 -15.99
N LEU A 140 21.37 7.83 -15.97
CA LEU A 140 20.81 8.51 -17.14
C LEU A 140 21.86 9.44 -17.77
N ALA A 141 23.02 8.89 -18.15
CA ALA A 141 24.07 9.66 -18.78
C ALA A 141 23.83 9.82 -20.30
N GLU A 142 23.41 8.74 -20.94
CA GLU A 142 23.09 8.67 -22.37
C GLU A 142 21.65 8.21 -22.58
N PRO A 143 20.67 9.13 -22.75
CA PRO A 143 19.26 8.77 -22.76
C PRO A 143 18.86 7.72 -23.81
N ALA A 144 19.42 7.75 -25.01
CA ALA A 144 19.12 6.75 -26.04
C ALA A 144 19.57 5.33 -25.64
N ALA A 145 20.81 5.19 -25.21
CA ALA A 145 21.34 3.91 -24.72
C ALA A 145 20.69 3.46 -23.41
N PHE A 146 20.19 4.41 -22.61
CA PHE A 146 19.45 4.11 -21.39
C PHE A 146 18.14 3.36 -21.68
N ALA A 147 17.33 3.84 -22.63
CA ALA A 147 16.06 3.21 -22.97
C ALA A 147 16.25 1.76 -23.42
N GLU A 148 17.25 1.50 -24.29
CA GLU A 148 17.58 0.17 -24.77
C GLU A 148 18.01 -0.76 -23.61
N ARG A 149 18.94 -0.32 -22.77
CA ARG A 149 19.40 -1.08 -21.59
C ARG A 149 18.28 -1.40 -20.61
N LEU A 150 17.42 -0.42 -20.35
CA LEU A 150 16.26 -0.59 -19.46
C LEU A 150 15.30 -1.66 -19.99
N ILE A 151 14.95 -1.56 -21.29
CA ILE A 151 14.03 -2.50 -21.92
C ILE A 151 14.63 -3.93 -21.94
N ALA A 152 15.91 -4.05 -22.28
CA ALA A 152 16.60 -5.35 -22.23
C ALA A 152 16.63 -5.95 -20.82
N LEU A 153 16.89 -5.12 -19.80
CA LEU A 153 16.85 -5.56 -18.41
C LEU A 153 15.46 -6.10 -18.04
N LEU A 154 14.40 -5.31 -18.30
CA LEU A 154 13.03 -5.71 -17.95
C LEU A 154 12.58 -6.98 -18.71
N ALA A 155 12.95 -7.11 -19.98
CA ALA A 155 12.64 -8.30 -20.79
C ALA A 155 13.32 -9.58 -20.25
N GLY A 156 14.47 -9.45 -19.58
CA GLY A 156 15.17 -10.56 -18.93
C GLY A 156 14.61 -10.97 -17.57
N LEU A 157 13.71 -10.16 -16.98
CA LEU A 157 13.13 -10.46 -15.68
C LEU A 157 11.96 -11.47 -15.81
N PRO A 158 11.78 -12.36 -14.80
CA PRO A 158 10.64 -13.29 -14.80
C PRO A 158 9.33 -12.51 -14.65
N PRO A 159 8.17 -13.09 -15.03
CA PRO A 159 6.89 -12.48 -14.72
C PRO A 159 6.76 -12.16 -13.23
N PRO A 160 6.16 -11.00 -12.83
CA PRO A 160 6.07 -10.57 -11.43
C PRO A 160 5.51 -11.63 -10.48
N ALA A 161 4.56 -12.43 -10.95
CA ALA A 161 3.98 -13.55 -10.18
C ALA A 161 5.00 -14.63 -9.77
N ARG A 162 6.11 -14.79 -10.49
CA ARG A 162 7.19 -15.75 -10.16
C ARG A 162 8.22 -15.18 -9.19
N ALA A 163 8.26 -13.86 -9.04
CA ALA A 163 9.09 -13.18 -8.04
C ALA A 163 8.40 -13.10 -6.66
N ALA A 164 7.20 -13.70 -6.53
CA ALA A 164 6.36 -13.63 -5.35
C ALA A 164 7.00 -14.32 -4.14
N LEU A 165 6.91 -13.66 -3.00
CA LEU A 165 7.25 -14.19 -1.68
C LEU A 165 5.99 -14.32 -0.82
N PRO A 166 5.94 -15.23 0.17
CA PRO A 166 4.85 -15.24 1.13
C PRO A 166 4.78 -13.91 1.89
N ALA A 167 3.59 -13.31 1.98
CA ALA A 167 3.41 -12.14 2.81
C ALA A 167 3.58 -12.50 4.30
N PRO A 168 4.12 -11.61 5.15
CA PRO A 168 4.31 -11.85 6.58
C PRO A 168 2.97 -11.74 7.32
N VAL A 169 2.07 -12.68 7.06
CA VAL A 169 0.73 -12.78 7.61
C VAL A 169 0.66 -13.95 8.60
N LEU A 170 0.24 -13.66 9.82
CA LEU A 170 0.02 -14.68 10.82
C LEU A 170 -1.42 -15.22 10.68
N MET A 171 -1.56 -16.47 10.24
CA MET A 171 -2.84 -17.14 10.07
C MET A 171 -3.19 -17.91 11.35
N LEU A 172 -4.30 -17.57 11.99
CA LEU A 172 -4.76 -18.16 13.25
C LEU A 172 -6.13 -18.83 13.06
N PRO A 173 -6.24 -20.14 13.16
CA PRO A 173 -7.55 -20.79 13.19
C PRO A 173 -8.22 -20.62 14.56
N ARG A 174 -9.55 -20.66 14.61
CA ARG A 174 -10.35 -20.78 15.85
C ARG A 174 -10.11 -19.65 16.86
N VAL A 175 -10.07 -18.39 16.39
CA VAL A 175 -10.06 -17.22 17.28
C VAL A 175 -11.44 -17.00 17.88
N PHE A 176 -12.50 -17.12 17.08
CA PHE A 176 -13.89 -17.11 17.56
C PHE A 176 -14.53 -18.48 17.39
N GLU A 177 -15.43 -18.83 18.31
CA GLU A 177 -16.30 -19.98 18.18
C GLU A 177 -17.39 -19.72 17.11
N PRO A 178 -17.90 -20.75 16.40
CA PRO A 178 -18.96 -20.57 15.40
C PRO A 178 -20.18 -19.83 15.93
N ASP A 179 -20.55 -20.08 17.18
CA ASP A 179 -21.68 -19.42 17.84
C ASP A 179 -21.46 -17.91 18.00
N LEU A 180 -20.25 -17.50 18.38
CA LEU A 180 -19.92 -16.08 18.46
C LEU A 180 -19.93 -15.43 17.06
N CYS A 181 -19.47 -16.15 16.04
CA CYS A 181 -19.54 -15.65 14.66
C CYS A 181 -21.00 -15.38 14.23
N ARG A 182 -21.92 -16.32 14.52
CA ARG A 182 -23.36 -16.13 14.24
C ARG A 182 -23.94 -14.92 14.98
N VAL A 183 -23.66 -14.79 16.27
CA VAL A 183 -24.14 -13.65 17.08
C VAL A 183 -23.65 -12.31 16.53
N LEU A 184 -22.40 -12.25 16.04
CA LEU A 184 -21.85 -11.04 15.43
C LEU A 184 -22.52 -10.70 14.09
N ILE A 185 -22.83 -11.70 13.27
CA ILE A 185 -23.60 -11.51 12.03
C ILE A 185 -25.01 -11.05 12.35
N GLU A 186 -25.69 -11.68 13.32
CA GLU A 186 -27.03 -11.27 13.76
C GLU A 186 -27.06 -9.85 14.33
N ALA A 187 -26.01 -9.43 15.04
CA ALA A 187 -25.88 -8.05 15.52
C ALA A 187 -25.76 -7.05 14.36
N PHE A 188 -25.00 -7.41 13.32
CA PHE A 188 -24.93 -6.62 12.09
C PHE A 188 -26.29 -6.51 11.40
N GLU A 189 -27.00 -7.63 11.20
CA GLU A 189 -28.31 -7.64 10.52
C GLU A 189 -29.37 -6.83 11.30
N ARG A 190 -29.39 -6.97 12.63
CA ARG A 190 -30.30 -6.17 13.49
C ARG A 190 -30.04 -4.67 13.43
N SER A 191 -28.80 -4.26 13.19
CA SER A 191 -28.45 -2.83 13.05
C SER A 191 -28.90 -2.22 11.73
N GLY A 192 -29.46 -3.02 10.81
CA GLY A 192 -29.75 -2.61 9.44
C GLY A 192 -28.48 -2.44 8.58
N GLY A 193 -27.35 -2.97 9.10
CA GLY A 193 -26.07 -2.90 8.41
C GLY A 193 -25.62 -1.47 8.12
N GLY A 194 -25.41 -0.64 9.13
CA GLY A 194 -24.89 0.71 9.10
C GLY A 194 -24.63 1.39 7.73
N GLY A 195 -24.49 2.68 7.66
CA GLY A 195 -24.36 3.39 6.38
C GLY A 195 -23.28 2.80 5.48
N ALA A 196 -23.61 2.61 4.22
CA ALA A 196 -22.66 2.24 3.20
C ALA A 196 -21.54 3.28 3.19
N GLY A 197 -20.32 2.86 3.53
CA GLY A 197 -19.13 3.66 3.29
C GLY A 197 -18.88 3.72 1.79
N GLU A 198 -19.67 4.49 1.07
CA GLU A 198 -19.51 4.72 -0.36
C GLU A 198 -18.34 5.67 -0.59
N GLY A 199 -17.29 5.14 -1.15
CA GLY A 199 -16.14 5.87 -1.64
C GLY A 199 -15.50 5.11 -2.79
N ARG A 200 -14.78 5.79 -3.66
CA ARG A 200 -14.03 5.17 -4.78
C ARG A 200 -13.15 3.97 -4.35
N LYS A 201 -12.78 3.90 -3.04
CA LYS A 201 -11.83 2.90 -2.51
C LYS A 201 -12.50 1.67 -1.92
N ARG A 202 -13.72 1.77 -1.40
CA ARG A 202 -14.37 0.64 -0.72
C ARG A 202 -15.86 0.60 -0.99
N ARG A 203 -16.36 -0.62 -1.12
CA ARG A 203 -17.80 -0.93 -1.13
C ARG A 203 -18.05 -1.99 -0.05
N ARG A 204 -18.51 -1.55 1.10
CA ARG A 204 -18.90 -2.41 2.21
C ARG A 204 -19.80 -1.65 3.16
N ARG A 205 -20.58 -2.38 3.92
CA ARG A 205 -21.38 -1.85 5.03
C ARG A 205 -20.68 -2.18 6.34
N ASP A 206 -20.65 -1.22 7.26
CA ASP A 206 -19.96 -1.31 8.54
C ASP A 206 -20.98 -1.18 9.70
N CYS A 207 -20.92 -2.07 10.69
CA CYS A 207 -21.68 -2.01 11.93
C CYS A 207 -20.73 -1.93 13.13
N LEU A 208 -20.80 -0.87 13.91
CA LEU A 208 -20.11 -0.75 15.19
C LEU A 208 -20.87 -1.52 16.26
N LEU A 209 -20.20 -2.40 16.98
CA LEU A 209 -20.77 -3.09 18.14
C LEU A 209 -20.88 -2.11 19.30
N LEU A 210 -22.10 -1.88 19.79
CA LEU A 210 -22.40 -1.01 20.94
C LEU A 210 -22.65 -1.80 22.21
N ASP A 211 -23.03 -3.08 22.10
CA ASP A 211 -23.27 -3.97 23.23
C ASP A 211 -21.98 -4.29 23.98
N GLU A 212 -21.87 -3.86 25.22
CA GLU A 212 -20.68 -4.01 26.05
C GLU A 212 -20.39 -5.47 26.41
N ALA A 213 -21.40 -6.33 26.58
CA ALA A 213 -21.21 -7.74 26.85
C ALA A 213 -20.60 -8.45 25.64
N LEU A 214 -21.08 -8.13 24.43
CA LEU A 214 -20.54 -8.66 23.18
C LEU A 214 -19.13 -8.13 22.93
N ARG A 215 -18.86 -6.86 23.18
CA ARG A 215 -17.51 -6.28 23.11
C ARG A 215 -16.55 -6.94 24.09
N GLY A 216 -17.00 -7.20 25.32
CA GLY A 216 -16.25 -7.93 26.33
C GLY A 216 -15.91 -9.35 25.90
N ALA A 217 -16.89 -10.07 25.34
CA ALA A 217 -16.71 -11.42 24.82
C ALA A 217 -15.68 -11.49 23.67
N VAL A 218 -15.76 -10.55 22.73
CA VAL A 218 -14.80 -10.41 21.62
C VAL A 218 -13.41 -10.07 22.13
N ARG A 219 -13.28 -9.06 22.99
CA ARG A 219 -12.01 -8.61 23.57
C ARG A 219 -11.30 -9.76 24.28
N GLN A 220 -11.99 -10.50 25.14
CA GLN A 220 -11.43 -11.63 25.86
C GLN A 220 -10.82 -12.69 24.91
N ARG A 221 -11.46 -12.99 23.77
CA ARG A 221 -10.91 -13.94 22.79
C ARG A 221 -9.66 -13.42 22.13
N ILE A 222 -9.66 -12.13 21.75
CA ILE A 222 -8.49 -11.50 21.14
C ILE A 222 -7.32 -11.46 22.12
N GLU A 223 -7.54 -11.05 23.37
CA GLU A 223 -6.51 -11.03 24.40
C GLU A 223 -5.93 -12.42 24.70
N ARG A 224 -6.76 -13.46 24.67
CA ARG A 224 -6.32 -14.83 24.96
C ARG A 224 -5.76 -15.60 23.78
N ARG A 225 -6.15 -15.28 22.55
CA ARG A 225 -5.88 -16.11 21.36
C ARG A 225 -5.11 -15.40 20.27
N VAL A 226 -5.17 -14.07 20.19
CA VAL A 226 -4.47 -13.28 19.17
C VAL A 226 -3.24 -12.60 19.75
N ALA A 227 -3.38 -11.84 20.84
CA ALA A 227 -2.28 -11.07 21.42
C ALA A 227 -1.06 -11.95 21.80
N PRO A 228 -1.21 -13.14 22.42
CA PRO A 228 -0.06 -14.01 22.70
C PRO A 228 0.62 -14.54 21.45
N MET A 229 -0.12 -14.72 20.35
CA MET A 229 0.46 -15.16 19.09
C MET A 229 1.23 -14.05 18.39
N ILE A 230 0.75 -12.79 18.48
CA ILE A 230 1.50 -11.60 18.04
C ILE A 230 2.80 -11.48 18.83
N ARG A 231 2.73 -11.61 20.15
CA ARG A 231 3.93 -11.59 21.01
C ARG A 231 4.94 -12.66 20.61
N ARG A 232 4.48 -13.88 20.38
CA ARG A 232 5.34 -15.00 19.98
C ARG A 232 5.98 -14.80 18.60
N ALA A 233 5.20 -14.32 17.63
CA ALA A 233 5.66 -14.20 16.25
C ALA A 233 6.51 -12.94 16.00
N PHE A 234 6.19 -11.82 16.69
CA PHE A 234 6.73 -10.49 16.39
C PHE A 234 7.40 -9.82 17.60
N GLN A 235 7.45 -10.47 18.77
CA GLN A 235 7.95 -9.90 20.04
C GLN A 235 7.29 -8.54 20.38
N PHE A 236 5.99 -8.43 20.11
CA PHE A 236 5.21 -7.20 20.28
C PHE A 236 4.05 -7.41 21.26
N GLU A 237 3.95 -6.52 22.27
CA GLU A 237 2.88 -6.55 23.28
C GLU A 237 1.69 -5.73 22.81
N ALA A 238 0.70 -6.38 22.23
CA ALA A 238 -0.56 -5.77 21.83
C ALA A 238 -1.49 -5.63 23.05
N THR A 239 -1.52 -4.44 23.68
CA THR A 239 -2.27 -4.17 24.91
C THR A 239 -3.57 -3.42 24.68
N ARG A 240 -3.77 -2.86 23.50
CA ARG A 240 -4.89 -2.01 23.12
C ARG A 240 -5.59 -2.55 21.88
N LEU A 241 -6.91 -2.41 21.90
CA LEU A 241 -7.79 -2.74 20.78
C LEU A 241 -8.69 -1.56 20.47
N GLU A 242 -8.76 -1.20 19.19
CA GLU A 242 -9.74 -0.23 18.70
C GLU A 242 -10.63 -0.85 17.64
N ARG A 243 -11.80 -0.26 17.45
CA ARG A 243 -12.71 -0.55 16.35
C ARG A 243 -13.39 -1.92 16.48
N TYR A 244 -14.40 -1.97 17.35
CA TYR A 244 -15.30 -3.12 17.44
C TYR A 244 -16.30 -3.08 16.28
N LEU A 245 -15.86 -3.54 15.10
CA LEU A 245 -16.57 -3.36 13.85
C LEU A 245 -16.77 -4.68 13.12
N VAL A 246 -18.04 -4.97 12.78
CA VAL A 246 -18.40 -6.00 11.81
C VAL A 246 -18.60 -5.34 10.44
N ALA A 247 -17.91 -5.81 9.43
CA ALA A 247 -18.03 -5.38 8.04
C ALA A 247 -18.71 -6.46 7.20
N CYS A 248 -19.58 -6.03 6.28
CA CYS A 248 -20.20 -6.88 5.26
C CYS A 248 -19.79 -6.42 3.87
N TYR A 249 -19.22 -7.32 3.09
CA TYR A 249 -18.92 -7.15 1.67
C TYR A 249 -19.91 -8.01 0.88
N ASP A 250 -20.81 -7.39 0.16
CA ASP A 250 -21.88 -8.06 -0.59
C ASP A 250 -21.51 -8.14 -2.08
N ALA A 251 -21.59 -9.34 -2.66
CA ALA A 251 -21.33 -9.53 -4.09
C ALA A 251 -22.29 -8.72 -4.98
N ALA A 252 -23.56 -8.62 -4.57
CA ALA A 252 -24.57 -7.85 -5.30
C ALA A 252 -24.26 -6.35 -5.34
N GLU A 253 -23.52 -5.85 -4.34
CA GLU A 253 -23.08 -4.45 -4.25
C GLU A 253 -21.64 -4.26 -4.80
N GLY A 254 -21.00 -5.33 -5.31
CA GLY A 254 -19.60 -5.31 -5.73
C GLY A 254 -18.64 -5.09 -4.56
N GLY A 255 -18.91 -5.76 -3.43
CA GLY A 255 -18.19 -5.60 -2.17
C GLY A 255 -16.69 -5.84 -2.29
N HIS A 256 -15.89 -4.82 -1.95
CA HIS A 256 -14.42 -4.88 -1.98
C HIS A 256 -13.81 -3.77 -1.12
N PHE A 257 -12.50 -3.86 -0.89
CA PHE A 257 -11.68 -2.75 -0.42
C PHE A 257 -10.39 -2.71 -1.20
N ARG A 258 -10.17 -1.66 -2.00
CA ARG A 258 -9.00 -1.49 -2.86
C ARG A 258 -7.72 -1.41 -2.05
N VAL A 259 -6.63 -1.56 -2.74
CA VAL A 259 -5.26 -1.51 -2.23
C VAL A 259 -5.04 -0.27 -1.36
N HIS A 260 -4.58 -0.48 -0.11
CA HIS A 260 -4.31 0.58 0.88
C HIS A 260 -3.40 0.09 2.01
N ARG A 261 -2.96 1.02 2.86
CA ARG A 261 -2.33 0.75 4.16
C ARG A 261 -3.21 1.33 5.26
N ASP A 262 -3.24 0.69 6.42
CA ASP A 262 -4.15 1.09 7.51
C ASP A 262 -3.57 2.21 8.40
N ASP A 263 -2.27 2.51 8.28
CA ASP A 263 -1.54 3.50 9.10
C ASP A 263 -1.21 4.82 8.38
N THR A 264 -1.62 4.99 7.11
CA THR A 264 -1.18 6.13 6.28
C THR A 264 -2.26 7.17 5.98
N ALA A 265 -3.53 6.91 6.28
CA ALA A 265 -4.65 7.82 5.97
C ALA A 265 -4.70 9.09 6.86
N GLY A 266 -3.57 9.51 7.42
CA GLY A 266 -3.42 10.71 8.23
C GLY A 266 -3.03 10.44 9.69
N PRO A 267 -2.83 11.49 10.49
CA PRO A 267 -2.36 11.37 11.87
C PRO A 267 -3.27 10.51 12.76
N GLY A 268 -4.58 10.55 12.52
CA GLY A 268 -5.56 9.82 13.32
C GLY A 268 -5.45 8.30 13.27
N VAL A 269 -4.68 7.72 12.35
CA VAL A 269 -4.49 6.27 12.19
C VAL A 269 -3.04 5.80 12.36
N ALA A 270 -2.09 6.73 12.51
CA ALA A 270 -0.66 6.45 12.60
C ALA A 270 -0.25 5.61 13.83
N HIS A 271 -1.13 5.45 14.81
CA HIS A 271 -0.92 4.64 16.01
C HIS A 271 -1.19 3.14 15.78
N ARG A 272 -1.87 2.75 14.70
CA ARG A 272 -2.19 1.35 14.40
C ARG A 272 -0.93 0.55 14.12
N ARG A 273 -0.85 -0.67 14.67
CA ARG A 273 0.32 -1.56 14.50
C ARG A 273 -0.06 -2.83 13.76
N PHE A 274 -1.10 -3.51 14.21
CA PHE A 274 -1.59 -4.75 13.60
C PHE A 274 -3.04 -4.62 13.20
N ALA A 275 -3.33 -4.96 11.94
CA ALA A 275 -4.67 -5.21 11.44
C ALA A 275 -5.03 -6.67 11.68
N VAL A 276 -6.27 -6.91 12.09
CA VAL A 276 -6.80 -8.26 12.28
C VAL A 276 -8.07 -8.38 11.46
N THR A 277 -8.15 -9.41 10.64
CA THR A 277 -9.35 -9.78 9.91
C THR A 277 -9.83 -11.14 10.41
N ILE A 278 -10.94 -11.20 11.12
CA ILE A 278 -11.56 -12.46 11.58
C ILE A 278 -12.75 -12.73 10.67
N ASN A 279 -12.68 -13.81 9.88
CA ASN A 279 -13.80 -14.21 9.03
C ASN A 279 -14.93 -14.81 9.89
N LEU A 280 -16.17 -14.39 9.65
CA LEU A 280 -17.32 -14.85 10.41
C LEU A 280 -18.11 -15.96 9.68
N ASN A 281 -17.91 -16.10 8.35
CA ASN A 281 -18.63 -17.07 7.50
C ASN A 281 -17.80 -17.41 6.25
N ALA A 282 -16.57 -17.89 6.40
CA ALA A 282 -15.62 -18.05 5.28
C ALA A 282 -16.08 -19.06 4.20
N GLU A 283 -16.98 -19.98 4.54
CA GLU A 283 -17.51 -21.04 3.67
C GLU A 283 -18.75 -20.61 2.87
N ASP A 284 -19.35 -19.42 3.18
CA ASP A 284 -20.62 -18.95 2.61
C ASP A 284 -20.45 -17.93 1.47
N TYR A 285 -19.22 -17.66 1.05
CA TYR A 285 -18.95 -16.69 -0.02
C TYR A 285 -17.76 -17.10 -0.90
N GLU A 286 -17.72 -16.56 -2.11
CA GLU A 286 -16.58 -16.69 -3.01
C GLU A 286 -15.92 -15.33 -3.29
N GLY A 287 -14.63 -15.34 -3.64
CA GLY A 287 -13.84 -14.13 -3.73
C GLY A 287 -13.57 -13.51 -2.37
N GLY A 288 -13.39 -12.21 -2.29
CA GLY A 288 -13.25 -11.48 -1.02
C GLY A 288 -11.99 -11.77 -0.21
N ASP A 289 -11.00 -12.49 -0.74
CA ASP A 289 -9.77 -12.83 -0.06
C ASP A 289 -8.90 -11.59 0.18
N LEU A 290 -8.07 -11.65 1.22
CA LEU A 290 -6.99 -10.68 1.39
C LEU A 290 -5.87 -10.97 0.36
N ALA A 291 -5.34 -9.90 -0.24
CA ALA A 291 -4.16 -9.96 -1.08
C ALA A 291 -3.16 -8.89 -0.66
N PHE A 292 -1.88 -9.18 -0.87
CA PHE A 292 -0.75 -8.30 -0.53
C PHE A 292 0.10 -8.10 -1.77
N PRO A 293 -0.16 -7.08 -2.60
CA PRO A 293 0.46 -6.92 -3.92
C PRO A 293 1.99 -6.89 -3.91
N GLU A 294 2.59 -6.33 -2.85
CA GLU A 294 4.05 -6.31 -2.67
C GLU A 294 4.67 -7.71 -2.58
N PHE A 295 3.87 -8.74 -2.28
CA PHE A 295 4.31 -10.13 -2.08
C PHE A 295 3.84 -11.07 -3.20
N GLY A 296 3.08 -10.59 -4.17
CA GLY A 296 2.64 -11.35 -5.33
C GLY A 296 1.15 -11.67 -5.35
N PRO A 297 0.71 -12.59 -6.22
CA PRO A 297 -0.71 -12.84 -6.48
C PRO A 297 -1.42 -13.73 -5.45
N GLN A 298 -0.69 -14.28 -4.48
CA GLN A 298 -1.23 -15.17 -3.47
C GLN A 298 -2.30 -14.47 -2.63
N THR A 299 -3.36 -15.20 -2.31
CA THR A 299 -4.45 -14.72 -1.46
C THR A 299 -4.50 -15.47 -0.14
N TYR A 300 -5.12 -14.84 0.86
CA TYR A 300 -5.18 -15.32 2.23
C TYR A 300 -6.62 -15.30 2.72
N ARG A 301 -7.13 -16.48 3.11
CA ARG A 301 -8.44 -16.65 3.73
C ARG A 301 -8.32 -17.54 4.97
N ALA A 302 -8.60 -17.00 6.13
CA ALA A 302 -8.77 -17.83 7.33
C ALA A 302 -10.16 -18.52 7.29
N PRO A 303 -10.31 -19.72 7.87
CA PRO A 303 -11.61 -20.37 8.01
C PRO A 303 -12.54 -19.55 8.89
N THR A 304 -13.83 -19.90 8.96
CA THR A 304 -14.79 -19.27 9.87
C THR A 304 -14.28 -19.30 11.31
N GLY A 305 -14.33 -18.15 11.98
CA GLY A 305 -13.76 -17.89 13.30
C GLY A 305 -12.23 -17.75 13.33
N GLY A 306 -11.55 -17.97 12.20
CA GLY A 306 -10.10 -17.76 12.08
C GLY A 306 -9.75 -16.33 11.71
N ALA A 307 -8.49 -15.95 11.96
CA ALA A 307 -7.96 -14.63 11.73
C ALA A 307 -6.74 -14.63 10.80
N ALA A 308 -6.64 -13.60 9.98
CA ALA A 308 -5.40 -13.12 9.38
C ALA A 308 -4.93 -11.89 10.16
N VAL A 309 -3.67 -11.90 10.64
CA VAL A 309 -3.07 -10.80 11.41
C VAL A 309 -1.83 -10.34 10.68
N PHE A 310 -1.73 -9.04 10.43
CA PHE A 310 -0.62 -8.46 9.67
C PHE A 310 -0.34 -7.02 10.12
N SER A 311 0.84 -6.50 9.77
CA SER A 311 1.21 -5.10 10.05
C SER A 311 0.31 -4.13 9.28
N CYS A 312 -0.19 -3.08 9.94
CA CYS A 312 -0.94 -2.01 9.30
C CYS A 312 -0.15 -1.27 8.22
N SER A 313 1.17 -1.41 8.20
CA SER A 313 2.06 -0.86 7.19
C SER A 313 2.16 -1.72 5.91
N LEU A 314 1.58 -2.92 5.87
CA LEU A 314 1.55 -3.73 4.65
C LEU A 314 0.49 -3.20 3.68
N LEU A 315 0.88 -3.07 2.42
CA LEU A 315 -0.06 -2.78 1.34
C LEU A 315 -0.95 -3.99 1.11
N HIS A 316 -2.28 -3.81 1.24
CA HIS A 316 -3.23 -4.91 1.14
C HIS A 316 -4.55 -4.48 0.55
N GLU A 317 -5.32 -5.46 0.11
CA GLU A 317 -6.69 -5.29 -0.38
C GLU A 317 -7.59 -6.44 0.09
N ALA A 318 -8.89 -6.18 0.19
CA ALA A 318 -9.91 -7.21 0.14
C ALA A 318 -10.44 -7.28 -1.29
N ARG A 319 -10.14 -8.37 -2.01
CA ARG A 319 -10.57 -8.58 -3.38
C ARG A 319 -12.10 -8.54 -3.48
N PRO A 320 -12.66 -8.30 -4.67
CA PRO A 320 -14.11 -8.34 -4.85
C PRO A 320 -14.69 -9.68 -4.40
N VAL A 321 -15.80 -9.62 -3.64
CA VAL A 321 -16.65 -10.78 -3.38
C VAL A 321 -17.42 -11.08 -4.66
N THR A 322 -17.33 -12.31 -5.14
CA THR A 322 -17.93 -12.74 -6.41
C THR A 322 -19.25 -13.48 -6.24
N SER A 323 -19.47 -14.07 -5.06
CA SER A 323 -20.73 -14.72 -4.69
C SER A 323 -20.96 -14.63 -3.18
N GLY A 324 -22.21 -14.49 -2.77
CA GLY A 324 -22.61 -14.42 -1.37
C GLY A 324 -22.25 -13.11 -0.68
N ARG A 325 -22.19 -13.15 0.66
CA ARG A 325 -21.85 -12.02 1.53
C ARG A 325 -20.74 -12.42 2.48
N ARG A 326 -19.63 -11.71 2.45
CA ARG A 326 -18.52 -11.88 3.38
C ARG A 326 -18.74 -11.01 4.60
N PHE A 327 -18.81 -11.63 5.78
CA PHE A 327 -18.79 -10.95 7.07
C PHE A 327 -17.43 -11.11 7.73
N ALA A 328 -16.88 -10.00 8.23
CA ALA A 328 -15.61 -10.01 8.94
C ALA A 328 -15.63 -9.05 10.12
N PHE A 329 -15.00 -9.45 11.23
CA PHE A 329 -14.71 -8.55 12.36
C PHE A 329 -13.30 -7.98 12.19
N LEU A 330 -13.17 -6.63 12.23
CA LEU A 330 -11.99 -5.90 11.75
C LEU A 330 -11.41 -4.94 12.81
N PRO A 331 -10.77 -5.43 13.88
CA PRO A 331 -10.12 -4.58 14.87
C PRO A 331 -8.69 -4.22 14.46
N PHE A 332 -8.16 -3.16 15.10
CA PHE A 332 -6.74 -2.84 15.10
C PHE A 332 -6.16 -3.04 16.50
N LEU A 333 -4.93 -3.55 16.55
CA LEU A 333 -4.19 -3.75 17.79
C LEU A 333 -2.94 -2.87 17.82
N TYR A 334 -2.61 -2.38 19.01
CA TYR A 334 -1.46 -1.52 19.25
C TYR A 334 -1.01 -1.58 20.72
N ASP A 335 0.09 -0.90 21.06
CA ASP A 335 0.69 -0.87 22.38
C ASP A 335 0.45 0.46 23.12
N GLU A 336 0.96 0.57 24.34
CA GLU A 336 0.87 1.79 25.15
C GLU A 336 1.63 2.98 24.54
N ALA A 337 2.73 2.73 23.82
CA ALA A 337 3.47 3.81 23.15
C ALA A 337 2.64 4.40 22.00
N ALA A 338 1.96 3.55 21.25
CA ALA A 338 1.05 3.96 20.20
C ALA A 338 -0.22 4.65 20.74
N GLN A 339 -0.70 4.26 21.94
CA GLN A 339 -1.79 4.96 22.63
C GLN A 339 -1.41 6.43 22.92
N LYS A 340 -0.22 6.69 23.43
CA LYS A 340 0.28 8.05 23.65
C LYS A 340 0.39 8.86 22.35
N LEU A 341 0.74 8.19 21.23
CA LEU A 341 0.75 8.84 19.91
C LEU A 341 -0.65 9.25 19.49
N ARG A 342 -1.63 8.34 19.66
CA ARG A 342 -3.04 8.61 19.36
C ARG A 342 -3.58 9.79 20.15
N GLU A 343 -3.34 9.83 21.45
CA GLU A 343 -3.78 10.91 22.35
C GLU A 343 -3.23 12.28 21.89
N ARG A 344 -1.93 12.37 21.62
CA ARG A 344 -1.32 13.60 21.07
C ARG A 344 -1.97 14.06 19.76
N HIS A 345 -2.28 13.15 18.85
CA HIS A 345 -2.91 13.51 17.58
C HIS A 345 -4.35 13.99 17.77
N LEU A 346 -5.09 13.42 18.73
CA LEU A 346 -6.44 13.87 19.07
C LEU A 346 -6.43 15.26 19.70
N GLU A 347 -5.48 15.54 20.59
CA GLU A 347 -5.27 16.87 21.19
C GLU A 347 -4.97 17.93 20.12
N LEU A 348 -4.05 17.62 19.19
CA LEU A 348 -3.73 18.53 18.08
C LEU A 348 -4.93 18.78 17.15
N ALA A 349 -5.71 17.75 16.86
CA ALA A 349 -6.91 17.88 16.02
C ALA A 349 -8.04 18.67 16.72
N ALA A 350 -8.12 18.62 18.06
CA ALA A 350 -9.08 19.39 18.84
C ALA A 350 -8.69 20.87 19.00
N ALA A 351 -7.39 21.19 18.80
CA ALA A 351 -6.83 22.54 18.89
C ALA A 351 -6.82 23.29 17.53
N SER A 352 -7.16 22.60 16.44
CA SER A 352 -7.21 23.10 15.05
C SER A 352 -8.62 23.45 14.65
#